data_645d564a5c88dc900ef2683ee9cc1aaa
#
_entry.id   645d564a5c88dc900ef2683ee9cc1aaa
#
_cell.length_a   1.000
_cell.length_b   1.000
_cell.length_c   1.000
_cell.angle_alpha   90.00
_cell.angle_beta   90.00
_cell.angle_gamma   90.00
#
_symmetry.space_group_name_H-M   'P 1'
#
loop_
_entity.id
_entity.type
_entity.pdbx_description
1 polymer ?
#
loop_
_entity_poly.entity_id
_entity_poly.type
_entity_poly.pdbx_seq_one_letter_code
_entity_poly.pdbx_strand_id
1 'polypeptide(L)'
;MNPLNTSVLLIYTGGTIGMIENAATGALENFNFEQLQKYIPELQKFNFPIDTYQFDPPMDSSDMEPDMWRKLVRIIHDNYNRYHGFVILHGTDTMAYTASALSFMLEGLDKPVILTGSQLPIGVLRTDGKENLMTSIEIAIAQNKEGRALVPEVCIFFENHLMRGNRTTKMNAENFNAFRSFNYPVLAEAGIHIKYNNVQIHGNGEKRELKPHYLLNTNVVVLKLFPGIRENVIATILGIEGLKAVVLETYGSGNAPRKEWFIRRLCQASERGIVIVNVTQCSAGMVEMERYETGYQLLQAGVVSGYDSTTESAVTKLMFLLGHGYTPDEVRDRMNRSIAGEITL
;
A
#
# COMPACT_ATOMS: atom_id res chain seq x y z
N MET A 1 -0.40 7.27 31.91
CA MET A 1 0.13 6.12 31.18
C MET A 1 1.24 5.47 31.97
N ASN A 2 1.24 4.15 32.10
CA ASN A 2 2.35 3.46 32.76
C ASN A 2 3.38 3.20 31.67
N PRO A 3 4.51 3.90 31.60
CA PRO A 3 5.48 3.81 30.51
C PRO A 3 6.15 2.43 30.41
N LEU A 4 5.95 1.58 31.40
CA LEU A 4 6.59 0.27 31.52
C LEU A 4 6.02 -0.82 30.58
N ASN A 5 4.94 -0.56 29.83
CA ASN A 5 4.32 -1.57 28.95
C ASN A 5 4.22 -1.15 27.46
N THR A 6 4.65 0.05 27.09
CA THR A 6 4.61 0.50 25.70
C THR A 6 5.85 -0.01 24.96
N SER A 7 5.67 -0.55 23.76
CA SER A 7 6.78 -1.05 22.94
C SER A 7 6.44 -1.03 21.46
N VAL A 8 7.43 -0.84 20.61
CA VAL A 8 7.30 -0.83 19.13
C VAL A 8 8.24 -1.87 18.55
N LEU A 9 7.77 -2.61 17.53
CA LEU A 9 8.63 -3.40 16.68
C LEU A 9 8.95 -2.61 15.41
N LEU A 10 10.22 -2.30 15.22
CA LEU A 10 10.75 -1.66 14.03
C LEU A 10 11.29 -2.74 13.08
N ILE A 11 10.66 -2.86 11.90
CA ILE A 11 10.99 -3.87 10.90
C ILE A 11 11.72 -3.19 9.75
N TYR A 12 12.98 -3.55 9.54
CA TYR A 12 13.77 -3.03 8.42
C TYR A 12 13.81 -4.04 7.29
N THR A 13 13.16 -3.70 6.16
CA THR A 13 13.18 -4.54 4.96
C THR A 13 14.33 -4.21 4.04
N GLY A 14 14.86 -2.99 4.11
CA GLY A 14 15.87 -2.43 3.21
C GLY A 14 15.48 -1.03 2.73
N GLY A 15 16.07 -0.60 1.65
CA GLY A 15 15.81 0.70 1.02
C GLY A 15 16.77 1.80 1.48
N THR A 16 16.68 2.95 0.82
CA THR A 16 17.61 4.09 0.95
C THR A 16 17.80 4.56 2.38
N ILE A 17 16.76 4.52 3.20
CA ILE A 17 16.83 4.97 4.61
C ILE A 17 17.91 4.25 5.41
N GLY A 18 18.15 2.97 5.13
CA GLY A 18 19.16 2.15 5.81
C GLY A 18 20.47 2.04 5.02
N MET A 19 20.79 3.00 4.18
CA MET A 19 22.05 3.05 3.46
C MET A 19 22.98 4.09 4.08
N ILE A 20 24.27 3.81 4.04
CA ILE A 20 25.34 4.74 4.40
C ILE A 20 26.34 4.82 3.26
N GLU A 21 26.94 5.97 3.09
CA GLU A 21 28.02 6.15 2.13
C GLU A 21 29.31 5.54 2.68
N ASN A 22 29.88 4.62 1.93
CA ASN A 22 31.19 4.07 2.23
C ASN A 22 32.26 5.16 2.01
N ALA A 23 32.94 5.57 3.07
CA ALA A 23 33.92 6.65 3.02
C ALA A 23 35.12 6.41 2.08
N ALA A 24 35.39 5.16 1.72
CA ALA A 24 36.48 4.82 0.83
C ALA A 24 36.07 4.76 -0.65
N THR A 25 34.82 4.38 -0.94
CA THR A 25 34.35 4.15 -2.33
C THR A 25 33.31 5.16 -2.79
N GLY A 26 32.67 5.91 -1.88
CA GLY A 26 31.53 6.77 -2.17
C GLY A 26 30.24 6.00 -2.49
N ALA A 27 30.26 4.66 -2.48
CA ALA A 27 29.10 3.84 -2.77
C ALA A 27 28.17 3.74 -1.56
N LEU A 28 26.85 3.66 -1.83
CA LEU A 28 25.88 3.40 -0.78
C LEU A 28 25.87 1.90 -0.44
N GLU A 29 26.03 1.61 0.85
CA GLU A 29 26.01 0.25 1.40
C GLU A 29 24.92 0.13 2.46
N ASN A 30 24.28 -1.04 2.55
CA ASN A 30 23.36 -1.33 3.64
C ASN A 30 24.10 -1.35 4.98
N PHE A 31 23.59 -0.66 5.98
CA PHE A 31 24.17 -0.71 7.32
C PHE A 31 23.46 -1.74 8.20
N ASN A 32 24.16 -2.22 9.22
CA ASN A 32 23.55 -3.05 10.26
C ASN A 32 22.65 -2.16 11.13
N PHE A 33 21.43 -2.63 11.39
CA PHE A 33 20.43 -1.89 12.16
C PHE A 33 20.87 -1.53 13.59
N GLU A 34 21.77 -2.30 14.18
CA GLU A 34 22.42 -1.96 15.47
C GLU A 34 23.11 -0.58 15.42
N GLN A 35 23.50 -0.12 14.24
CA GLN A 35 24.10 1.19 14.03
C GLN A 35 23.08 2.32 13.98
N LEU A 36 21.77 2.02 13.82
CA LEU A 36 20.72 3.05 13.71
C LEU A 36 20.75 4.02 14.89
N GLN A 37 20.90 3.51 16.12
CA GLN A 37 21.00 4.34 17.33
C GLN A 37 22.20 5.30 17.31
N LYS A 38 23.27 4.95 16.57
CA LYS A 38 24.42 5.82 16.39
C LYS A 38 24.11 7.00 15.46
N TYR A 39 23.29 6.76 14.44
CA TYR A 39 22.91 7.80 13.48
C TYR A 39 21.69 8.61 13.94
N ILE A 40 20.83 8.00 14.76
CA ILE A 40 19.66 8.66 15.37
C ILE A 40 19.72 8.48 16.89
N PRO A 41 20.60 9.21 17.60
CA PRO A 41 20.67 9.12 19.06
C PRO A 41 19.37 9.56 19.75
N GLU A 42 18.52 10.31 19.05
CA GLU A 42 17.21 10.74 19.55
C GLU A 42 16.26 9.57 19.81
N LEU A 43 16.44 8.40 19.21
CA LEU A 43 15.69 7.19 19.54
C LEU A 43 15.78 6.83 21.03
N GLN A 44 16.89 7.18 21.69
CA GLN A 44 17.07 6.98 23.13
C GLN A 44 16.18 7.89 23.99
N LYS A 45 15.58 8.94 23.42
CA LYS A 45 14.66 9.83 24.13
C LYS A 45 13.26 9.23 24.29
N PHE A 46 12.95 8.18 23.55
CA PHE A 46 11.71 7.43 23.79
C PHE A 46 11.86 6.64 25.10
N ASN A 47 10.88 6.81 26.00
CA ASN A 47 10.88 6.18 27.32
C ASN A 47 10.26 4.76 27.29
N PHE A 48 10.39 4.04 26.16
CA PHE A 48 9.88 2.69 25.97
C PHE A 48 10.79 1.89 25.04
N PRO A 49 10.73 0.54 25.08
CA PRO A 49 11.52 -0.31 24.22
C PRO A 49 11.15 -0.17 22.74
N ILE A 50 12.16 -0.08 21.90
CA ILE A 50 12.06 -0.19 20.44
C ILE A 50 12.90 -1.39 20.06
N ASP A 51 12.22 -2.52 19.83
CA ASP A 51 12.87 -3.74 19.35
C ASP A 51 12.96 -3.70 17.82
N THR A 52 13.91 -4.43 17.29
CA THR A 52 14.22 -4.37 15.85
C THR A 52 14.21 -5.76 15.24
N TYR A 53 13.70 -5.83 14.02
CA TYR A 53 13.79 -7.00 13.15
C TYR A 53 14.34 -6.57 11.79
N GLN A 54 15.42 -7.17 11.36
CA GLN A 54 16.04 -6.86 10.07
C GLN A 54 15.89 -8.04 9.11
N PHE A 55 15.55 -7.74 7.84
CA PHE A 55 15.64 -8.70 6.76
C PHE A 55 17.12 -8.98 6.45
N ASP A 56 17.44 -10.24 6.26
CA ASP A 56 18.80 -10.68 5.93
C ASP A 56 18.75 -11.52 4.65
N PRO A 57 19.36 -11.03 3.55
CA PRO A 57 19.90 -9.66 3.39
C PRO A 57 18.77 -8.60 3.33
N PRO A 58 19.07 -7.32 3.66
CA PRO A 58 18.20 -6.20 3.32
C PRO A 58 18.00 -6.12 1.81
N MET A 59 16.79 -5.76 1.37
CA MET A 59 16.42 -5.81 -0.04
C MET A 59 16.16 -4.43 -0.64
N ASP A 60 16.37 -4.28 -1.94
CA ASP A 60 15.82 -3.17 -2.70
C ASP A 60 14.30 -3.37 -2.86
N SER A 61 13.53 -2.31 -2.72
CA SER A 61 12.07 -2.41 -2.88
C SER A 61 11.62 -2.73 -4.31
N SER A 62 12.48 -2.55 -5.31
CA SER A 62 12.22 -3.00 -6.68
C SER A 62 12.16 -4.53 -6.81
N ASP A 63 12.78 -5.26 -5.88
CA ASP A 63 12.77 -6.71 -5.78
C ASP A 63 11.64 -7.24 -4.85
N MET A 64 10.71 -6.37 -4.43
CA MET A 64 9.60 -6.75 -3.57
C MET A 64 8.67 -7.74 -4.26
N GLU A 65 8.41 -8.86 -3.61
CA GLU A 65 7.55 -9.93 -4.09
C GLU A 65 6.50 -10.33 -3.04
N PRO A 66 5.41 -11.01 -3.44
CA PRO A 66 4.36 -11.46 -2.52
C PRO A 66 4.85 -12.32 -1.35
N ASP A 67 5.93 -13.07 -1.51
CA ASP A 67 6.53 -13.85 -0.41
C ASP A 67 7.10 -12.95 0.70
N MET A 68 7.58 -11.77 0.34
CA MET A 68 8.02 -10.78 1.33
C MET A 68 6.84 -10.19 2.10
N TRP A 69 5.70 -9.96 1.43
CA TRP A 69 4.47 -9.54 2.13
C TRP A 69 4.00 -10.62 3.11
N ARG A 70 4.02 -11.90 2.70
CA ARG A 70 3.73 -13.04 3.62
C ARG A 70 4.66 -13.07 4.83
N LYS A 71 5.95 -12.80 4.61
CA LYS A 71 6.94 -12.71 5.68
C LYS A 71 6.63 -11.55 6.63
N LEU A 72 6.29 -10.37 6.12
CA LEU A 72 5.88 -9.21 6.92
C LEU A 72 4.64 -9.53 7.76
N VAL A 73 3.59 -10.11 7.15
CA VAL A 73 2.37 -10.53 7.86
C VAL A 73 2.70 -11.51 8.99
N ARG A 74 3.58 -12.49 8.74
CA ARG A 74 4.00 -13.45 9.77
C ARG A 74 4.74 -12.77 10.92
N ILE A 75 5.70 -11.89 10.62
CA ILE A 75 6.43 -11.15 11.65
C ILE A 75 5.47 -10.32 12.52
N ILE A 76 4.52 -9.63 11.91
CA ILE A 76 3.52 -8.83 12.63
C ILE A 76 2.64 -9.74 13.49
N HIS A 77 2.09 -10.81 12.91
CA HIS A 77 1.21 -11.76 13.61
C HIS A 77 1.90 -12.40 14.81
N ASP A 78 3.10 -12.94 14.63
CA ASP A 78 3.84 -13.67 15.69
C ASP A 78 4.24 -12.74 16.85
N ASN A 79 4.31 -11.44 16.58
CA ASN A 79 4.68 -10.40 17.54
C ASN A 79 3.50 -9.52 18.00
N TYR A 80 2.28 -9.80 17.49
CA TYR A 80 1.14 -8.90 17.65
C TYR A 80 0.82 -8.58 19.12
N ASN A 81 0.87 -9.57 19.99
CA ASN A 81 0.57 -9.40 21.42
C ASN A 81 1.71 -8.76 22.25
N ARG A 82 2.91 -8.64 21.68
CA ARG A 82 4.10 -8.10 22.38
C ARG A 82 4.25 -6.60 22.21
N TYR A 83 3.79 -6.05 21.08
CA TYR A 83 4.02 -4.65 20.71
C TYR A 83 2.71 -3.87 20.58
N HIS A 84 2.78 -2.56 20.82
CA HIS A 84 1.67 -1.64 20.69
C HIS A 84 1.47 -1.16 19.24
N GLY A 85 2.53 -1.17 18.45
CA GLY A 85 2.50 -0.81 17.06
C GLY A 85 3.74 -1.32 16.33
N PHE A 86 3.68 -1.25 15.01
CA PHE A 86 4.71 -1.72 14.09
C PHE A 86 5.11 -0.59 13.17
N VAL A 87 6.42 -0.38 12.99
CA VAL A 87 6.97 0.55 12.01
C VAL A 87 7.81 -0.24 11.03
N ILE A 88 7.53 -0.09 9.73
CA ILE A 88 8.24 -0.80 8.67
C ILE A 88 9.07 0.21 7.89
N LEU A 89 10.40 0.08 7.97
CA LEU A 89 11.32 0.82 7.10
C LEU A 89 11.43 0.11 5.77
N HIS A 90 11.01 0.77 4.70
CA HIS A 90 10.83 0.21 3.37
C HIS A 90 11.39 1.14 2.29
N GLY A 91 11.92 0.58 1.22
CA GLY A 91 12.28 1.37 0.04
C GLY A 91 11.03 2.02 -0.61
N THR A 92 11.18 3.21 -1.15
CA THR A 92 10.03 4.02 -1.56
C THR A 92 9.32 3.54 -2.83
N ASP A 93 9.98 2.78 -3.73
CA ASP A 93 9.46 2.46 -5.06
C ASP A 93 8.20 1.60 -5.04
N THR A 94 8.13 0.61 -4.17
CA THR A 94 6.98 -0.31 -4.05
C THR A 94 6.26 -0.24 -2.71
N MET A 95 6.56 0.79 -1.89
CA MET A 95 5.95 0.95 -0.57
C MET A 95 4.42 1.00 -0.64
N ALA A 96 3.85 1.67 -1.66
CA ALA A 96 2.41 1.77 -1.84
C ALA A 96 1.76 0.40 -2.16
N TYR A 97 2.45 -0.47 -2.92
CA TYR A 97 2.01 -1.85 -3.15
C TYR A 97 2.06 -2.67 -1.86
N THR A 98 3.15 -2.59 -1.11
CA THR A 98 3.29 -3.29 0.17
C THR A 98 2.23 -2.83 1.18
N ALA A 99 2.01 -1.52 1.32
CA ALA A 99 0.98 -0.98 2.21
C ALA A 99 -0.43 -1.42 1.79
N SER A 100 -0.73 -1.42 0.49
CA SER A 100 -2.00 -1.91 -0.04
C SER A 100 -2.19 -3.41 0.24
N ALA A 101 -1.19 -4.23 -0.04
CA ALA A 101 -1.25 -5.68 0.22
C ALA A 101 -1.47 -5.98 1.71
N LEU A 102 -0.70 -5.35 2.60
CA LEU A 102 -0.83 -5.53 4.04
C LEU A 102 -2.20 -5.07 4.55
N SER A 103 -2.82 -4.04 3.96
CA SER A 103 -4.17 -3.57 4.32
C SER A 103 -5.23 -4.67 4.11
N PHE A 104 -5.07 -5.53 3.10
CA PHE A 104 -5.96 -6.67 2.85
C PHE A 104 -5.56 -7.91 3.66
N MET A 105 -4.25 -8.14 3.83
CA MET A 105 -3.73 -9.34 4.47
C MET A 105 -3.82 -9.33 6.01
N LEU A 106 -3.99 -8.16 6.63
CA LEU A 106 -4.11 -7.97 8.08
C LEU A 106 -5.56 -7.58 8.45
N GLU A 107 -6.51 -8.50 8.23
CA GLU A 107 -7.93 -8.27 8.57
C GLU A 107 -8.11 -8.15 10.09
N GLY A 108 -8.93 -7.20 10.52
CA GLY A 108 -9.24 -7.02 11.95
C GLY A 108 -8.11 -6.35 12.76
N LEU A 109 -7.22 -5.63 12.09
CA LEU A 109 -6.13 -4.89 12.73
C LEU A 109 -6.67 -3.88 13.76
N ASP A 110 -6.17 -3.94 15.00
CA ASP A 110 -6.49 -3.00 16.09
C ASP A 110 -5.25 -2.24 16.59
N LYS A 111 -4.12 -2.38 15.88
CA LYS A 111 -2.84 -1.71 16.15
C LYS A 111 -2.31 -1.03 14.90
N PRO A 112 -1.51 0.06 15.05
CA PRO A 112 -0.89 0.71 13.90
C PRO A 112 0.16 -0.16 13.22
N VAL A 113 0.16 -0.16 11.88
CA VAL A 113 1.25 -0.67 11.04
C VAL A 113 1.67 0.47 10.11
N ILE A 114 2.75 1.16 10.44
CA ILE A 114 3.17 2.36 9.74
C ILE A 114 4.36 2.05 8.85
N LEU A 115 4.19 2.16 7.53
CA LEU A 115 5.29 2.09 6.58
C LEU A 115 5.89 3.48 6.42
N THR A 116 7.21 3.54 6.39
CA THR A 116 7.95 4.76 6.11
C THR A 116 9.30 4.43 5.47
N GLY A 117 9.99 5.46 5.03
CA GLY A 117 11.30 5.36 4.39
C GLY A 117 11.90 6.75 4.22
N SER A 118 12.81 6.89 3.28
CA SER A 118 13.38 8.19 2.95
C SER A 118 13.79 8.27 1.48
N GLN A 119 13.87 9.49 0.97
CA GLN A 119 14.47 9.78 -0.33
C GLN A 119 15.99 9.86 -0.25
N LEU A 120 16.53 10.24 0.91
CA LEU A 120 17.96 10.30 1.16
C LEU A 120 18.38 9.33 2.27
N PRO A 121 19.59 8.75 2.20
CA PRO A 121 20.14 7.91 3.26
C PRO A 121 20.14 8.60 4.61
N ILE A 122 19.96 7.85 5.69
CA ILE A 122 19.84 8.42 7.03
C ILE A 122 21.12 9.12 7.53
N GLY A 123 22.26 8.74 6.99
CA GLY A 123 23.57 9.36 7.31
C GLY A 123 23.83 10.69 6.58
N VAL A 124 22.98 11.11 5.65
CA VAL A 124 23.18 12.33 4.87
C VAL A 124 22.64 13.54 5.62
N LEU A 125 23.34 14.69 5.51
CA LEU A 125 23.05 15.92 6.26
C LEU A 125 21.59 16.42 6.11
N ARG A 126 20.98 16.28 4.93
CA ARG A 126 19.63 16.75 4.63
C ARG A 126 18.61 15.61 4.52
N THR A 127 18.85 14.51 5.22
CA THR A 127 17.91 13.36 5.16
C THR A 127 16.54 13.72 5.70
N ASP A 128 15.51 13.24 4.99
CA ASP A 128 14.11 13.20 5.45
C ASP A 128 13.83 11.99 6.35
N GLY A 129 14.73 10.99 6.36
CA GLY A 129 14.53 9.70 7.03
C GLY A 129 14.41 9.81 8.55
N LYS A 130 15.07 10.78 9.17
CA LYS A 130 15.07 10.96 10.62
C LYS A 130 13.69 11.38 11.13
N GLU A 131 13.11 12.43 10.55
CA GLU A 131 11.78 12.92 10.92
C GLU A 131 10.69 11.89 10.56
N ASN A 132 10.82 11.26 9.40
CA ASN A 132 9.90 10.21 8.98
C ASN A 132 9.87 9.05 9.99
N LEU A 133 11.02 8.59 10.44
CA LEU A 133 11.11 7.50 11.42
C LEU A 133 10.58 7.92 12.80
N MET A 134 11.05 9.05 13.33
CA MET A 134 10.68 9.52 14.68
C MET A 134 9.17 9.71 14.78
N THR A 135 8.56 10.39 13.81
CA THR A 135 7.11 10.63 13.79
C THR A 135 6.32 9.33 13.59
N SER A 136 6.81 8.40 12.75
CA SER A 136 6.18 7.09 12.59
C SER A 136 6.13 6.29 13.90
N ILE A 137 7.21 6.33 14.70
CA ILE A 137 7.24 5.68 16.01
C ILE A 137 6.26 6.36 16.98
N GLU A 138 6.19 7.69 17.00
CA GLU A 138 5.24 8.43 17.83
C GLU A 138 3.78 8.07 17.48
N ILE A 139 3.45 7.99 16.19
CA ILE A 139 2.12 7.57 15.73
C ILE A 139 1.83 6.11 16.10
N ALA A 140 2.83 5.22 16.01
CA ALA A 140 2.66 3.80 16.30
C ALA A 140 2.29 3.49 17.75
N ILE A 141 2.57 4.41 18.68
CA ILE A 141 2.22 4.28 20.11
C ILE A 141 1.06 5.18 20.54
N ALA A 142 0.57 6.03 19.63
CA ALA A 142 -0.46 7.00 19.97
C ALA A 142 -1.77 6.29 20.35
N GLN A 143 -2.32 6.64 21.53
CA GLN A 143 -3.51 6.02 22.10
C GLN A 143 -4.54 7.06 22.47
N ASN A 144 -5.80 6.67 22.44
CA ASN A 144 -6.91 7.44 22.98
C ASN A 144 -6.97 7.32 24.51
N LYS A 145 -7.98 7.96 25.14
CA LYS A 145 -8.14 7.95 26.61
C LYS A 145 -8.43 6.56 27.17
N GLU A 146 -8.96 5.67 26.38
CA GLU A 146 -9.26 4.27 26.73
C GLU A 146 -8.03 3.34 26.55
N GLY A 147 -6.87 3.87 26.14
CA GLY A 147 -5.65 3.09 25.91
C GLY A 147 -5.64 2.31 24.60
N ARG A 148 -6.52 2.63 23.66
CA ARG A 148 -6.58 2.00 22.33
C ARG A 148 -5.79 2.83 21.31
N ALA A 149 -5.25 2.16 20.31
CA ALA A 149 -4.54 2.84 19.23
C ALA A 149 -5.42 3.92 18.56
N LEU A 150 -4.82 5.09 18.31
CA LEU A 150 -5.50 6.15 17.56
C LEU A 150 -5.69 5.80 16.09
N VAL A 151 -4.74 5.05 15.50
CA VAL A 151 -4.75 4.71 14.07
C VAL A 151 -4.53 3.20 13.90
N PRO A 152 -5.57 2.37 14.10
CA PRO A 152 -5.47 0.92 13.96
C PRO A 152 -5.57 0.48 12.49
N GLU A 153 -4.69 1.01 11.65
CA GLU A 153 -4.68 0.78 10.21
C GLU A 153 -3.25 0.56 9.68
N VAL A 154 -3.15 0.00 8.47
CA VAL A 154 -1.91 0.05 7.69
C VAL A 154 -1.82 1.40 7.01
N CYS A 155 -0.76 2.15 7.31
CA CYS A 155 -0.57 3.51 6.83
C CYS A 155 0.81 3.72 6.22
N ILE A 156 0.93 4.75 5.40
CA ILE A 156 2.21 5.32 4.99
C ILE A 156 2.34 6.68 5.69
N PHE A 157 3.44 6.87 6.42
CA PHE A 157 3.85 8.18 6.88
C PHE A 157 5.03 8.67 6.05
N PHE A 158 4.87 9.82 5.44
CA PHE A 158 5.95 10.41 4.66
C PHE A 158 5.86 11.94 4.69
N GLU A 159 7.01 12.61 4.84
CA GLU A 159 7.08 14.05 5.06
C GLU A 159 6.29 14.43 6.33
N ASN A 160 5.13 15.07 6.17
CA ASN A 160 4.30 15.50 7.30
C ASN A 160 2.93 14.82 7.33
N HIS A 161 2.69 13.83 6.48
CA HIS A 161 1.35 13.28 6.26
C HIS A 161 1.28 11.79 6.59
N LEU A 162 0.29 11.42 7.40
CA LEU A 162 -0.12 10.04 7.57
C LEU A 162 -1.25 9.75 6.60
N MET A 163 -1.04 8.81 5.71
CA MET A 163 -1.98 8.42 4.66
C MET A 163 -2.40 6.97 4.84
N ARG A 164 -3.66 6.64 4.53
CA ARG A 164 -4.11 5.24 4.49
C ARG A 164 -3.32 4.49 3.42
N GLY A 165 -2.77 3.32 3.76
CA GLY A 165 -1.83 2.60 2.91
C GLY A 165 -2.38 2.24 1.54
N ASN A 166 -3.61 1.73 1.48
CA ASN A 166 -4.28 1.33 0.23
C ASN A 166 -4.97 2.49 -0.53
N ARG A 167 -4.74 3.73 -0.09
CA ARG A 167 -5.22 4.96 -0.75
C ARG A 167 -4.08 5.85 -1.26
N THR A 168 -2.84 5.35 -1.11
CA THR A 168 -1.62 6.12 -1.32
C THR A 168 -0.88 5.60 -2.54
N THR A 169 -0.29 6.51 -3.31
CA THR A 169 0.59 6.21 -4.44
C THR A 169 1.87 7.04 -4.37
N LYS A 170 2.97 6.52 -4.93
CA LYS A 170 4.21 7.27 -5.10
C LYS A 170 4.05 8.18 -6.32
N MET A 171 4.06 9.48 -6.08
CA MET A 171 3.85 10.48 -7.13
C MET A 171 5.13 11.17 -7.62
N ASN A 172 6.23 11.04 -6.87
CA ASN A 172 7.46 11.76 -7.19
C ASN A 172 8.71 10.90 -6.88
N ALA A 173 9.66 10.90 -7.78
CA ALA A 173 10.91 10.16 -7.65
C ALA A 173 12.05 10.97 -7.00
N GLU A 174 11.96 12.32 -6.95
CA GLU A 174 13.05 13.20 -6.53
C GLU A 174 12.74 14.03 -5.29
N ASN A 175 11.48 14.47 -5.12
CA ASN A 175 11.10 15.34 -4.01
C ASN A 175 10.81 14.56 -2.72
N PHE A 176 10.94 15.23 -1.58
CA PHE A 176 10.60 14.63 -0.28
C PHE A 176 9.10 14.34 -0.15
N ASN A 177 8.22 15.13 -0.81
CA ASN A 177 6.79 14.82 -0.90
C ASN A 177 6.53 13.69 -1.93
N ALA A 178 7.15 12.54 -1.70
CA ALA A 178 7.15 11.43 -2.65
C ALA A 178 5.79 10.71 -2.75
N PHE A 179 4.95 10.76 -1.73
CA PHE A 179 3.69 10.03 -1.64
C PHE A 179 2.48 10.97 -1.52
N ARG A 180 1.34 10.54 -2.06
CA ARG A 180 0.08 11.25 -1.91
C ARG A 180 -1.13 10.31 -1.93
N SER A 181 -2.13 10.64 -1.12
CA SER A 181 -3.48 10.11 -1.18
C SER A 181 -4.36 11.14 -1.89
N PHE A 182 -4.66 10.91 -3.18
CA PHE A 182 -5.35 11.92 -4.01
C PHE A 182 -6.86 11.94 -3.77
N ASN A 183 -7.46 10.79 -3.50
CA ASN A 183 -8.91 10.61 -3.40
C ASN A 183 -9.39 10.38 -1.97
N TYR A 184 -8.49 10.41 -0.99
CA TYR A 184 -8.84 10.21 0.41
C TYR A 184 -8.07 11.20 1.30
N PRO A 185 -8.71 11.82 2.29
CA PRO A 185 -8.04 12.75 3.19
C PRO A 185 -6.92 12.08 3.98
N VAL A 186 -5.89 12.86 4.35
CA VAL A 186 -4.84 12.39 5.25
C VAL A 186 -5.43 12.03 6.62
N LEU A 187 -4.90 10.99 7.24
CA LEU A 187 -5.35 10.51 8.56
C LEU A 187 -4.75 11.32 9.70
N ALA A 188 -3.55 11.88 9.48
CA ALA A 188 -2.95 12.85 10.39
C ALA A 188 -1.97 13.75 9.64
N GLU A 189 -1.73 14.92 10.24
CA GLU A 189 -0.74 15.89 9.81
C GLU A 189 0.22 16.21 10.97
N ALA A 190 1.51 16.02 10.74
CA ALA A 190 2.57 16.29 11.71
C ALA A 190 3.05 17.73 11.59
N GLY A 191 2.95 18.48 12.65
CA GLY A 191 3.53 19.80 12.88
C GLY A 191 4.18 19.85 14.25
N ILE A 192 4.05 20.94 14.99
CA ILE A 192 4.45 20.99 16.42
C ILE A 192 3.70 19.92 17.21
N HIS A 193 2.48 19.64 16.84
CA HIS A 193 1.65 18.55 17.34
C HIS A 193 1.11 17.74 16.19
N ILE A 194 0.95 16.45 16.37
CA ILE A 194 0.32 15.56 15.38
C ILE A 194 -1.20 15.75 15.52
N LYS A 195 -1.84 16.20 14.43
CA LYS A 195 -3.30 16.40 14.36
C LYS A 195 -3.94 15.23 13.64
N TYR A 196 -4.72 14.42 14.36
CA TYR A 196 -5.42 13.27 13.81
C TYR A 196 -6.80 13.64 13.26
N ASN A 197 -7.14 13.11 12.10
CA ASN A 197 -8.47 13.21 11.48
C ASN A 197 -9.32 12.00 11.88
N ASN A 198 -9.87 12.05 13.09
CA ASN A 198 -10.58 10.92 13.69
C ASN A 198 -11.82 10.46 12.91
N VAL A 199 -12.40 11.30 12.06
CA VAL A 199 -13.56 10.96 11.22
C VAL A 199 -13.17 10.00 10.09
N GLN A 200 -11.94 10.10 9.64
CA GLN A 200 -11.44 9.33 8.50
C GLN A 200 -10.75 8.02 8.91
N ILE A 201 -10.40 7.85 10.18
CA ILE A 201 -9.71 6.67 10.68
C ILE A 201 -10.69 5.52 10.87
N HIS A 202 -10.43 4.37 10.26
CA HIS A 202 -11.24 3.17 10.39
C HIS A 202 -11.06 2.50 11.75
N GLY A 203 -12.17 2.04 12.33
CA GLY A 203 -12.15 1.19 13.53
C GLY A 203 -11.60 1.86 14.78
N ASN A 204 -11.56 3.19 14.81
CA ASN A 204 -11.12 3.93 15.99
C ASN A 204 -11.98 3.55 17.21
N GLY A 205 -11.33 2.93 18.19
CA GLY A 205 -11.97 2.57 19.46
C GLY A 205 -12.62 1.18 19.53
N GLU A 206 -12.60 0.37 18.48
CA GLU A 206 -13.08 -1.01 18.52
C GLU A 206 -11.91 -1.98 18.78
N LYS A 207 -12.15 -2.95 19.69
CA LYS A 207 -11.24 -4.10 19.83
C LYS A 207 -11.59 -5.11 18.76
N ARG A 208 -10.62 -5.45 17.93
CA ARG A 208 -10.75 -6.45 16.86
C ARG A 208 -9.74 -7.58 17.08
N GLU A 209 -10.03 -8.72 16.51
CA GLU A 209 -9.11 -9.85 16.48
C GLU A 209 -8.41 -9.89 15.12
N LEU A 210 -7.08 -9.86 15.15
CA LEU A 210 -6.27 -9.95 13.94
C LEU A 210 -6.44 -11.31 13.28
N LYS A 211 -6.85 -11.31 12.02
CA LYS A 211 -6.92 -12.49 11.14
C LYS A 211 -5.91 -12.32 10.01
N PRO A 212 -4.73 -12.96 10.11
CA PRO A 212 -3.71 -12.86 9.08
C PRO A 212 -4.07 -13.74 7.88
N HIS A 213 -3.91 -13.18 6.68
CA HIS A 213 -4.10 -13.86 5.41
C HIS A 213 -2.77 -13.99 4.68
N TYR A 214 -2.52 -15.18 4.10
CA TYR A 214 -1.23 -15.47 3.43
C TYR A 214 -1.40 -15.84 1.95
N LEU A 215 -2.65 -16.06 1.49
CA LEU A 215 -2.92 -16.52 0.13
C LEU A 215 -3.02 -15.35 -0.83
N LEU A 216 -2.21 -15.38 -1.87
CA LEU A 216 -2.20 -14.41 -2.96
C LEU A 216 -2.05 -15.15 -4.29
N ASN A 217 -2.71 -14.67 -5.33
CA ASN A 217 -2.55 -15.15 -6.70
C ASN A 217 -2.05 -14.03 -7.61
N THR A 218 -0.90 -14.21 -8.21
CA THR A 218 -0.19 -13.21 -9.00
C THR A 218 -0.58 -13.19 -10.48
N ASN A 219 -1.54 -14.01 -10.91
CA ASN A 219 -2.01 -14.04 -12.30
C ASN A 219 -2.87 -12.80 -12.65
N VAL A 220 -2.33 -11.64 -12.41
CA VAL A 220 -2.91 -10.32 -12.63
C VAL A 220 -2.00 -9.49 -13.53
N VAL A 221 -2.56 -8.74 -14.45
CA VAL A 221 -1.81 -7.81 -15.31
C VAL A 221 -2.42 -6.41 -15.25
N VAL A 222 -1.57 -5.39 -15.38
CA VAL A 222 -2.00 -4.01 -15.59
C VAL A 222 -1.95 -3.72 -17.08
N LEU A 223 -3.08 -3.32 -17.66
CA LEU A 223 -3.20 -2.94 -19.06
C LEU A 223 -3.52 -1.45 -19.16
N LYS A 224 -2.49 -0.66 -19.43
CA LYS A 224 -2.64 0.78 -19.64
C LYS A 224 -2.99 1.09 -21.09
N LEU A 225 -4.13 1.73 -21.31
CA LEU A 225 -4.55 2.16 -22.65
C LEU A 225 -3.77 3.41 -23.08
N PHE A 226 -3.48 3.50 -24.37
CA PHE A 226 -2.91 4.69 -25.01
C PHE A 226 -3.43 4.83 -26.44
N PRO A 227 -3.48 6.07 -26.99
CA PRO A 227 -3.89 6.28 -28.38
C PRO A 227 -2.98 5.53 -29.35
N GLY A 228 -3.58 4.68 -30.20
CA GLY A 228 -2.81 3.85 -31.14
C GLY A 228 -2.54 2.42 -30.68
N ILE A 229 -2.98 2.02 -29.50
CA ILE A 229 -2.90 0.61 -29.07
C ILE A 229 -3.64 -0.29 -30.07
N ARG A 230 -3.04 -1.39 -30.47
CA ARG A 230 -3.55 -2.29 -31.51
C ARG A 230 -4.28 -3.49 -30.92
N GLU A 231 -5.20 -4.05 -31.73
CA GLU A 231 -5.97 -5.25 -31.37
C GLU A 231 -5.07 -6.44 -31.00
N ASN A 232 -4.00 -6.68 -31.73
CA ASN A 232 -3.10 -7.81 -31.46
C ASN A 232 -2.42 -7.69 -30.07
N VAL A 233 -2.07 -6.49 -29.62
CA VAL A 233 -1.50 -6.26 -28.26
C VAL A 233 -2.52 -6.66 -27.20
N ILE A 234 -3.75 -6.14 -27.32
CA ILE A 234 -4.85 -6.48 -26.39
C ILE A 234 -5.14 -7.98 -26.40
N ALA A 235 -5.23 -8.57 -27.61
CA ALA A 235 -5.51 -10.00 -27.76
C ALA A 235 -4.41 -10.86 -27.13
N THR A 236 -3.13 -10.48 -27.29
CA THR A 236 -2.01 -11.20 -26.69
C THR A 236 -2.06 -11.13 -25.16
N ILE A 237 -2.26 -9.96 -24.59
CA ILE A 237 -2.33 -9.78 -23.13
C ILE A 237 -3.51 -10.58 -22.56
N LEU A 238 -4.70 -10.42 -23.14
CA LEU A 238 -5.89 -11.16 -22.70
C LEU A 238 -5.81 -12.66 -22.99
N GLY A 239 -4.91 -13.10 -23.87
CA GLY A 239 -4.64 -14.49 -24.21
C GLY A 239 -3.56 -15.16 -23.37
N ILE A 240 -2.93 -14.47 -22.42
CA ILE A 240 -1.92 -15.06 -21.53
C ILE A 240 -2.51 -16.27 -20.82
N GLU A 241 -1.80 -17.40 -20.91
CA GLU A 241 -2.21 -18.63 -20.24
C GLU A 241 -2.20 -18.45 -18.72
N GLY A 242 -3.27 -18.90 -18.06
CA GLY A 242 -3.42 -18.77 -16.61
C GLY A 242 -3.81 -17.38 -16.10
N LEU A 243 -3.93 -16.35 -16.98
CA LEU A 243 -4.38 -15.02 -16.57
C LEU A 243 -5.76 -15.09 -15.87
N LYS A 244 -5.87 -14.47 -14.71
CA LYS A 244 -7.11 -14.44 -13.91
C LYS A 244 -7.75 -13.06 -13.83
N ALA A 245 -6.95 -12.00 -13.82
CA ALA A 245 -7.51 -10.65 -13.77
C ALA A 245 -6.66 -9.62 -14.52
N VAL A 246 -7.31 -8.52 -14.87
CA VAL A 246 -6.72 -7.35 -15.53
C VAL A 246 -7.16 -6.10 -14.80
N VAL A 247 -6.20 -5.27 -14.39
CA VAL A 247 -6.44 -3.88 -14.05
C VAL A 247 -6.32 -3.07 -15.33
N LEU A 248 -7.45 -2.57 -15.83
CA LEU A 248 -7.53 -1.80 -17.07
C LEU A 248 -7.45 -0.31 -16.75
N GLU A 249 -6.30 0.30 -17.03
CA GLU A 249 -6.13 1.75 -16.86
C GLU A 249 -6.67 2.51 -18.07
N THR A 250 -7.79 3.19 -17.86
CA THR A 250 -8.54 3.92 -18.89
C THR A 250 -8.41 5.43 -18.77
N TYR A 251 -9.02 6.17 -19.68
CA TYR A 251 -8.93 7.63 -19.74
C TYR A 251 -9.98 8.32 -18.86
N GLY A 252 -9.61 9.46 -18.27
CA GLY A 252 -10.54 10.31 -17.54
C GLY A 252 -11.37 9.54 -16.51
N SER A 253 -12.68 9.67 -16.55
CA SER A 253 -13.62 9.00 -15.65
C SER A 253 -13.97 7.55 -16.05
N GLY A 254 -13.08 6.84 -16.70
CA GLY A 254 -13.29 5.43 -17.07
C GLY A 254 -13.58 5.22 -18.55
N ASN A 255 -13.21 6.15 -19.43
CA ASN A 255 -13.46 6.08 -20.86
C ASN A 255 -12.43 5.21 -21.60
N ALA A 256 -12.89 4.49 -22.63
CA ALA A 256 -12.08 3.62 -23.48
C ALA A 256 -12.42 3.82 -24.96
N PRO A 257 -11.61 3.25 -25.90
CA PRO A 257 -11.90 3.34 -27.33
C PRO A 257 -13.24 2.68 -27.70
N ARG A 258 -14.05 3.36 -28.52
CA ARG A 258 -15.35 2.84 -29.04
C ARG A 258 -15.18 1.86 -30.20
N LYS A 259 -14.11 1.09 -30.22
CA LYS A 259 -13.85 0.15 -31.31
C LYS A 259 -14.53 -1.18 -31.00
N GLU A 260 -15.33 -1.68 -31.92
CA GLU A 260 -16.06 -2.93 -31.78
C GLU A 260 -15.12 -4.10 -31.39
N TRP A 261 -13.95 -4.18 -32.04
CA TRP A 261 -12.98 -5.23 -31.74
C TRP A 261 -12.51 -5.16 -30.26
N PHE A 262 -12.40 -3.94 -29.70
CA PHE A 262 -11.93 -3.76 -28.30
C PHE A 262 -12.95 -4.33 -27.31
N ILE A 263 -14.21 -3.92 -27.44
CA ILE A 263 -15.31 -4.41 -26.60
C ILE A 263 -15.46 -5.93 -26.74
N ARG A 264 -15.42 -6.44 -27.98
CA ARG A 264 -15.50 -7.89 -28.25
C ARG A 264 -14.38 -8.66 -27.53
N ARG A 265 -13.13 -8.15 -27.51
CA ARG A 265 -12.01 -8.80 -26.80
C ARG A 265 -12.21 -8.83 -25.30
N LEU A 266 -12.75 -7.76 -24.71
CA LEU A 266 -13.08 -7.71 -23.28
C LEU A 266 -14.21 -8.68 -22.93
N CYS A 267 -15.29 -8.74 -23.73
CA CYS A 267 -16.35 -9.74 -23.57
C CYS A 267 -15.80 -11.16 -23.56
N GLN A 268 -15.03 -11.52 -24.58
CA GLN A 268 -14.41 -12.86 -24.70
C GLN A 268 -13.51 -13.21 -23.49
N ALA A 269 -12.78 -12.23 -22.96
CA ALA A 269 -11.96 -12.43 -21.77
C ALA A 269 -12.82 -12.64 -20.52
N SER A 270 -13.86 -11.82 -20.34
CA SER A 270 -14.82 -11.92 -19.23
C SER A 270 -15.58 -13.26 -19.25
N GLU A 271 -16.03 -13.73 -20.42
CA GLU A 271 -16.68 -15.04 -20.60
C GLU A 271 -15.76 -16.22 -20.24
N ARG A 272 -14.45 -16.08 -20.40
CA ARG A 272 -13.46 -17.07 -19.95
C ARG A 272 -13.17 -16.99 -18.45
N GLY A 273 -13.84 -16.11 -17.71
CA GLY A 273 -13.68 -15.93 -16.28
C GLY A 273 -12.55 -14.96 -15.87
N ILE A 274 -11.97 -14.21 -16.82
CA ILE A 274 -11.00 -13.16 -16.48
C ILE A 274 -11.76 -11.97 -15.89
N VAL A 275 -11.40 -11.55 -14.69
CA VAL A 275 -11.97 -10.37 -14.04
C VAL A 275 -11.25 -9.12 -14.54
N ILE A 276 -12.00 -8.17 -15.11
CA ILE A 276 -11.43 -6.91 -15.62
C ILE A 276 -11.95 -5.77 -14.78
N VAL A 277 -11.01 -5.04 -14.14
CA VAL A 277 -11.32 -3.90 -13.25
C VAL A 277 -10.86 -2.62 -13.93
N ASN A 278 -11.79 -1.70 -14.15
CA ASN A 278 -11.51 -0.39 -14.75
C ASN A 278 -11.04 0.60 -13.70
N VAL A 279 -9.82 1.12 -13.82
CA VAL A 279 -9.28 2.23 -13.01
C VAL A 279 -8.91 3.40 -13.92
N THR A 280 -8.88 4.60 -13.35
CA THR A 280 -8.48 5.78 -14.12
C THR A 280 -6.96 5.94 -14.19
N GLN A 281 -6.44 6.44 -15.31
CA GLN A 281 -5.04 6.89 -15.43
C GLN A 281 -4.79 8.24 -14.73
N CYS A 282 -5.87 8.94 -14.34
CA CYS A 282 -5.74 10.19 -13.61
C CYS A 282 -5.38 9.92 -12.15
N SER A 283 -4.49 10.74 -11.61
CA SER A 283 -4.08 10.62 -10.20
C SER A 283 -5.22 10.91 -9.21
N ALA A 284 -6.18 11.76 -9.60
CA ALA A 284 -7.36 12.12 -8.81
C ALA A 284 -8.64 11.92 -9.61
N GLY A 285 -9.74 11.67 -8.90
CA GLY A 285 -11.06 11.39 -9.46
C GLY A 285 -11.38 9.90 -9.41
N MET A 286 -12.51 9.55 -10.00
CA MET A 286 -13.04 8.18 -9.94
C MET A 286 -13.55 7.72 -11.31
N VAL A 287 -13.74 6.41 -11.43
CA VAL A 287 -14.37 5.77 -12.57
C VAL A 287 -15.89 5.80 -12.39
N GLU A 288 -16.59 6.46 -13.33
CA GLU A 288 -18.05 6.59 -13.36
C GLU A 288 -18.57 5.94 -14.66
N MET A 289 -18.65 4.60 -14.69
CA MET A 289 -18.94 3.85 -15.92
C MET A 289 -20.37 4.07 -16.43
N GLU A 290 -21.30 4.44 -15.58
CA GLU A 290 -22.70 4.68 -15.96
C GLU A 290 -22.94 6.05 -16.60
N ARG A 291 -21.99 6.97 -16.45
CA ARG A 291 -22.13 8.36 -16.88
C ARG A 291 -22.01 8.57 -18.39
N TYR A 292 -21.21 7.75 -19.06
CA TYR A 292 -20.90 7.87 -20.47
C TYR A 292 -21.18 6.57 -21.23
N GLU A 293 -21.58 6.68 -22.51
CA GLU A 293 -21.85 5.53 -23.37
C GLU A 293 -20.66 4.54 -23.44
N THR A 294 -19.43 5.04 -23.45
CA THR A 294 -18.22 4.20 -23.46
C THR A 294 -18.07 3.38 -22.19
N GLY A 295 -18.39 3.98 -21.04
CA GLY A 295 -18.40 3.27 -19.76
C GLY A 295 -19.48 2.19 -19.72
N TYR A 296 -20.66 2.49 -20.24
CA TYR A 296 -21.77 1.54 -20.33
C TYR A 296 -21.41 0.31 -21.20
N GLN A 297 -20.72 0.53 -22.33
CA GLN A 297 -20.24 -0.57 -23.18
C GLN A 297 -19.23 -1.47 -22.43
N LEU A 298 -18.38 -0.90 -21.57
CA LEU A 298 -17.47 -1.67 -20.71
C LEU A 298 -18.24 -2.51 -19.67
N LEU A 299 -19.27 -1.94 -19.05
CA LEU A 299 -20.16 -2.70 -18.14
C LEU A 299 -20.80 -3.89 -18.85
N GLN A 300 -21.33 -3.68 -20.06
CA GLN A 300 -21.93 -4.76 -20.88
C GLN A 300 -20.89 -5.84 -21.25
N ALA A 301 -19.62 -5.48 -21.34
CA ALA A 301 -18.52 -6.41 -21.57
C ALA A 301 -18.07 -7.17 -20.31
N GLY A 302 -18.74 -6.97 -19.16
CA GLY A 302 -18.40 -7.61 -17.88
C GLY A 302 -17.24 -6.97 -17.14
N VAL A 303 -16.86 -5.73 -17.49
CA VAL A 303 -15.85 -4.96 -16.77
C VAL A 303 -16.48 -4.35 -15.52
N VAL A 304 -15.80 -4.39 -14.38
CA VAL A 304 -16.27 -3.78 -13.13
C VAL A 304 -15.52 -2.48 -12.82
N SER A 305 -16.16 -1.59 -12.07
CA SER A 305 -15.55 -0.32 -11.67
C SER A 305 -14.52 -0.55 -10.54
N GLY A 306 -13.38 0.10 -10.66
CA GLY A 306 -12.42 0.28 -9.55
C GLY A 306 -12.70 1.52 -8.72
N TYR A 307 -13.74 2.30 -9.07
CA TYR A 307 -14.09 3.56 -8.41
C TYR A 307 -12.89 4.52 -8.36
N ASP A 308 -12.53 4.98 -7.16
CA ASP A 308 -11.41 5.87 -6.89
C ASP A 308 -10.17 5.13 -6.34
N SER A 309 -10.08 3.82 -6.59
CA SER A 309 -8.94 2.98 -6.19
C SER A 309 -7.65 3.42 -6.89
N THR A 310 -6.54 3.31 -6.20
CA THR A 310 -5.22 3.38 -6.84
C THR A 310 -4.95 2.09 -7.62
N THR A 311 -4.05 2.13 -8.60
CA THR A 311 -3.61 0.94 -9.33
C THR A 311 -3.00 -0.10 -8.39
N GLU A 312 -2.18 0.35 -7.44
CA GLU A 312 -1.54 -0.51 -6.43
C GLU A 312 -2.58 -1.25 -5.59
N SER A 313 -3.61 -0.54 -5.16
CA SER A 313 -4.71 -1.13 -4.39
C SER A 313 -5.53 -2.11 -5.22
N ALA A 314 -5.89 -1.76 -6.45
CA ALA A 314 -6.66 -2.64 -7.33
C ALA A 314 -5.91 -3.95 -7.64
N VAL A 315 -4.60 -3.87 -7.95
CA VAL A 315 -3.73 -5.04 -8.20
C VAL A 315 -3.67 -5.94 -6.98
N THR A 316 -3.36 -5.39 -5.81
CA THR A 316 -3.16 -6.18 -4.58
C THR A 316 -4.47 -6.74 -4.05
N LYS A 317 -5.61 -6.03 -4.20
CA LYS A 317 -6.95 -6.54 -3.90
C LYS A 317 -7.31 -7.73 -4.78
N LEU A 318 -7.04 -7.65 -6.08
CA LEU A 318 -7.25 -8.77 -7.00
C LEU A 318 -6.39 -9.98 -6.62
N MET A 319 -5.08 -9.77 -6.36
CA MET A 319 -4.20 -10.85 -5.90
C MET A 319 -4.72 -11.51 -4.64
N PHE A 320 -5.22 -10.72 -3.69
CA PHE A 320 -5.81 -11.19 -2.44
C PHE A 320 -7.07 -12.02 -2.69
N LEU A 321 -8.05 -11.50 -3.42
CA LEU A 321 -9.32 -12.16 -3.68
C LEU A 321 -9.13 -13.47 -4.47
N LEU A 322 -8.32 -13.44 -5.52
CA LEU A 322 -7.99 -14.62 -6.32
C LEU A 322 -7.23 -15.68 -5.54
N GLY A 323 -6.38 -15.27 -4.60
CA GLY A 323 -5.65 -16.18 -3.72
C GLY A 323 -6.57 -16.96 -2.77
N HIS A 324 -7.72 -16.39 -2.40
CA HIS A 324 -8.71 -17.03 -1.52
C HIS A 324 -9.69 -17.96 -2.27
N GLY A 325 -9.50 -18.16 -3.57
CA GLY A 325 -10.27 -19.14 -4.34
C GLY A 325 -11.70 -18.69 -4.65
N TYR A 326 -12.00 -17.39 -4.54
CA TYR A 326 -13.29 -16.87 -4.97
C TYR A 326 -13.50 -17.08 -6.48
N THR A 327 -14.73 -17.39 -6.86
CA THR A 327 -15.15 -17.46 -8.25
C THR A 327 -15.04 -16.08 -8.93
N PRO A 328 -14.94 -16.01 -10.27
CA PRO A 328 -14.86 -14.72 -10.97
C PRO A 328 -16.00 -13.76 -10.59
N ASP A 329 -17.23 -14.25 -10.42
CA ASP A 329 -18.37 -13.42 -10.04
C ASP A 329 -18.29 -12.90 -8.61
N GLU A 330 -17.83 -13.72 -7.67
CA GLU A 330 -17.56 -13.29 -6.30
C GLU A 330 -16.43 -12.26 -6.24
N VAL A 331 -15.38 -12.40 -7.09
CA VAL A 331 -14.32 -11.39 -7.18
C VAL A 331 -14.88 -10.08 -7.73
N ARG A 332 -15.72 -10.12 -8.81
CA ARG A 332 -16.38 -8.91 -9.35
C ARG A 332 -17.21 -8.20 -8.27
N ASP A 333 -18.05 -8.95 -7.56
CA ASP A 333 -18.88 -8.39 -6.48
C ASP A 333 -18.01 -7.74 -5.38
N ARG A 334 -16.94 -8.42 -4.94
CA ARG A 334 -16.04 -7.92 -3.89
C ARG A 334 -15.17 -6.74 -4.36
N MET A 335 -14.85 -6.64 -5.64
CA MET A 335 -14.18 -5.45 -6.19
C MET A 335 -15.05 -4.20 -6.08
N ASN A 336 -16.37 -4.34 -6.16
CA ASN A 336 -17.35 -3.25 -5.98
C ASN A 336 -17.67 -2.92 -4.52
N ARG A 337 -17.02 -3.56 -3.55
CA ARG A 337 -17.20 -3.28 -2.10
C ARG A 337 -15.88 -2.85 -1.49
N SER A 338 -15.94 -1.92 -0.56
CA SER A 338 -14.79 -1.60 0.28
C SER A 338 -14.60 -2.69 1.34
N ILE A 339 -13.42 -3.32 1.38
CA ILE A 339 -13.07 -4.36 2.37
C ILE A 339 -12.03 -3.89 3.38
N ALA A 340 -11.24 -2.88 3.02
CA ALA A 340 -10.19 -2.30 3.87
C ALA A 340 -10.11 -0.76 3.72
N GLY A 341 -11.19 -0.10 3.29
CA GLY A 341 -11.22 1.35 3.10
C GLY A 341 -10.55 1.84 1.83
N GLU A 342 -10.33 0.95 0.85
CA GLU A 342 -9.58 1.19 -0.38
C GLU A 342 -10.36 1.95 -1.46
N ILE A 343 -11.68 2.00 -1.36
CA ILE A 343 -12.56 2.75 -2.26
C ILE A 343 -13.60 3.55 -1.48
N THR A 344 -14.07 4.64 -2.06
CA THR A 344 -15.24 5.41 -1.62
C THR A 344 -16.45 4.98 -2.45
N LEU A 345 -17.58 4.67 -1.77
CA LEU A 345 -18.85 4.26 -2.39
C LEU A 345 -19.88 5.38 -2.27
#